data_186890a75c95999ca660c48f7114f327
#
_entry.id   186890a75c95999ca660c48f7114f327
#
_cell.length_a   1.000
_cell.length_b   1.000
_cell.length_c   1.000
_cell.angle_alpha   90.00
_cell.angle_beta   90.00
_cell.angle_gamma   90.00
#
_symmetry.space_group_name_H-M   'P 1'
#
loop_
_entity.id
_entity.type
_entity.pdbx_description
1 polymer ?
#
loop_
_entity_poly.entity_id
_entity_poly.type
_entity_poly.pdbx_seq_one_letter_code
_entity_poly.pdbx_strand_id
1 'polypeptide(L)'
;MKSYLERLSLSWKKTSTGKNWNGLKSSTDNTTLSAGYNFNVMSNVSANVGYIYSSSMRPDYFYANTDHLGMESEFRYKKNNYSNKNLYANMYYNFPGGNSLYLNTYKELRGNDYSVSLGMNISLGKNSRFNSSFYKNGADITNSSTVDYAKRLSDNWSHSVSVGRYFSNDSYNSATYSLSHNSNEVRGAGYYYATDNGQSQLTLTADSTQIINSNGIYFTSSSWKDNAFIIRGKDAKYDISVRNMTDNTTRYFDSDTNIISVPVYNKVMVNSDTSGSNLIFENYQTKKSRSFALVPGSTVMVSDKTISANSVIVTLKNSNNQYARTAFCNGDSCIAVSRLNQGVFRVKYTGDSLTLRSEGEQCSTSEINKRKYVSITCQKI
;
A
#
# COMPACT_ATOMS: atom_id res chain seq x y z
N MET A 1 12.58 -34.69 -18.50
CA MET A 1 12.29 -34.95 -17.05
C MET A 1 12.20 -33.61 -16.33
N LYS A 2 11.00 -33.14 -15.97
CA LYS A 2 10.84 -31.93 -15.14
C LYS A 2 11.13 -32.34 -13.70
N SER A 3 12.13 -31.74 -13.07
CA SER A 3 12.41 -31.95 -11.64
C SER A 3 11.24 -31.42 -10.81
N TYR A 4 10.54 -32.33 -10.15
CA TYR A 4 9.53 -31.96 -9.14
C TYR A 4 10.28 -31.41 -7.93
N LEU A 5 9.98 -30.16 -7.54
CA LEU A 5 10.59 -29.51 -6.39
C LEU A 5 9.97 -30.09 -5.11
N GLU A 6 10.67 -31.02 -4.52
CA GLU A 6 10.37 -31.52 -3.18
C GLU A 6 11.05 -30.59 -2.16
N ARG A 7 10.31 -30.15 -1.15
CA ARG A 7 10.86 -29.27 -0.11
C ARG A 7 10.51 -29.82 1.27
N LEU A 8 11.55 -30.12 2.03
CA LEU A 8 11.45 -30.30 3.47
C LEU A 8 11.46 -28.94 4.15
N SER A 9 10.46 -28.64 4.95
CA SER A 9 10.39 -27.46 5.79
C SER A 9 10.49 -27.84 7.26
N LEU A 10 11.45 -27.24 7.96
CA LEU A 10 11.58 -27.35 9.40
C LEU A 10 11.48 -25.96 9.99
N SER A 11 10.64 -25.77 10.98
CA SER A 11 10.49 -24.48 11.65
C SER A 11 10.44 -24.72 13.16
N TRP A 12 11.19 -23.91 13.88
CA TRP A 12 11.13 -23.85 15.33
C TRP A 12 10.93 -22.38 15.75
N LYS A 13 9.92 -22.15 16.56
CA LYS A 13 9.62 -20.83 17.09
C LYS A 13 9.40 -20.93 18.60
N LYS A 14 10.15 -20.16 19.36
CA LYS A 14 9.92 -19.95 20.78
C LYS A 14 9.62 -18.49 21.03
N THR A 15 8.50 -18.22 21.67
CA THR A 15 8.11 -16.87 22.11
C THR A 15 7.92 -16.90 23.62
N SER A 16 8.59 -15.99 24.30
CA SER A 16 8.43 -15.78 25.74
C SER A 16 7.91 -14.35 25.94
N THR A 17 6.74 -14.21 26.56
CA THR A 17 6.18 -12.92 26.93
C THR A 17 6.13 -12.83 28.43
N GLY A 18 6.95 -11.95 29.01
CA GLY A 18 6.92 -11.62 30.43
C GLY A 18 6.03 -10.40 30.69
N LYS A 19 5.14 -10.51 31.64
CA LYS A 19 4.44 -9.34 32.22
C LYS A 19 4.86 -9.17 33.66
N ASN A 20 5.21 -7.96 34.05
CA ASN A 20 5.50 -7.59 35.41
C ASN A 20 4.34 -6.69 35.91
N TRP A 21 3.56 -7.20 36.84
CA TRP A 21 2.48 -6.45 37.46
C TRP A 21 2.64 -6.48 38.97
N ASN A 22 2.85 -5.32 39.59
CA ASN A 22 3.03 -5.15 41.04
C ASN A 22 4.00 -6.16 41.68
N GLY A 23 5.16 -6.38 41.05
CA GLY A 23 6.18 -7.29 41.58
C GLY A 23 5.96 -8.79 41.24
N LEU A 24 4.82 -9.16 40.67
CA LEU A 24 4.56 -10.51 40.19
C LEU A 24 5.07 -10.67 38.76
N LYS A 25 6.11 -11.48 38.58
CA LYS A 25 6.64 -11.85 37.25
C LYS A 25 5.85 -13.03 36.71
N SER A 26 5.10 -12.83 35.64
CA SER A 26 4.48 -13.92 34.90
C SER A 26 5.15 -14.07 33.54
N SER A 27 5.55 -15.25 33.17
CA SER A 27 6.03 -15.56 31.81
C SER A 27 5.15 -16.61 31.18
N THR A 28 4.70 -16.32 29.96
CA THR A 28 4.05 -17.31 29.09
C THR A 28 5.05 -17.75 28.04
N ASP A 29 5.44 -19.00 28.07
CA ASP A 29 6.35 -19.58 27.10
C ASP A 29 5.55 -20.41 26.09
N ASN A 30 5.64 -20.04 24.82
CA ASN A 30 5.06 -20.81 23.73
C ASN A 30 6.20 -21.36 22.87
N THR A 31 6.19 -22.65 22.66
CA THR A 31 7.13 -23.32 21.75
C THR A 31 6.34 -24.01 20.66
N THR A 32 6.67 -23.75 19.41
CA THR A 32 6.10 -24.45 18.25
C THR A 32 7.23 -25.06 17.45
N LEU A 33 7.14 -26.36 17.19
CA LEU A 33 7.99 -27.08 16.28
C LEU A 33 7.11 -27.60 15.15
N SER A 34 7.48 -27.33 13.90
CA SER A 34 6.79 -27.91 12.75
C SER A 34 7.79 -28.56 11.80
N ALA A 35 7.41 -29.70 11.28
CA ALA A 35 8.11 -30.40 10.22
C ALA A 35 7.10 -30.70 9.12
N GLY A 36 7.39 -30.31 7.90
CA GLY A 36 6.49 -30.50 6.76
C GLY A 36 7.26 -30.90 5.52
N TYR A 37 6.66 -31.73 4.71
CA TYR A 37 7.20 -32.16 3.42
C TYR A 37 6.21 -31.84 2.32
N ASN A 38 6.64 -31.00 1.38
CA ASN A 38 5.86 -30.58 0.23
C ASN A 38 6.37 -31.30 -1.02
N PHE A 39 5.47 -31.91 -1.78
CA PHE A 39 5.81 -32.59 -3.01
C PHE A 39 4.74 -32.39 -4.07
N ASN A 40 5.16 -32.34 -5.32
CA ASN A 40 4.27 -32.32 -6.46
C ASN A 40 4.14 -33.75 -7.01
N VAL A 41 2.94 -34.30 -6.91
CA VAL A 41 2.64 -35.63 -7.47
C VAL A 41 2.61 -35.56 -8.99
N MET A 42 2.06 -34.44 -9.52
CA MET A 42 1.97 -34.12 -10.95
C MET A 42 2.10 -32.61 -11.13
N SER A 43 2.16 -32.14 -12.36
CA SER A 43 2.26 -30.68 -12.63
C SER A 43 1.10 -29.84 -12.06
N ASN A 44 -0.03 -30.48 -11.84
CA ASN A 44 -1.27 -29.88 -11.36
C ASN A 44 -1.75 -30.42 -10.01
N VAL A 45 -1.01 -31.35 -9.41
CA VAL A 45 -1.30 -31.94 -8.09
C VAL A 45 -0.15 -31.67 -7.15
N SER A 46 -0.43 -30.92 -6.09
CA SER A 46 0.51 -30.70 -4.98
C SER A 46 -0.02 -31.33 -3.70
N ALA A 47 0.87 -31.87 -2.91
CA ALA A 47 0.55 -32.42 -1.61
C ALA A 47 1.55 -31.93 -0.56
N ASN A 48 1.05 -31.84 0.67
CA ASN A 48 1.83 -31.45 1.83
C ASN A 48 1.43 -32.35 2.99
N VAL A 49 2.42 -32.92 3.67
CA VAL A 49 2.21 -33.67 4.89
C VAL A 49 3.13 -33.12 5.97
N GLY A 50 2.68 -33.11 7.20
CA GLY A 50 3.54 -32.62 8.25
C GLY A 50 3.03 -32.87 9.66
N TYR A 51 3.89 -32.46 10.58
CA TYR A 51 3.69 -32.61 12.01
C TYR A 51 3.89 -31.23 12.68
N ILE A 52 3.01 -30.90 13.60
CA ILE A 52 3.12 -29.70 14.42
C ILE A 52 3.07 -30.10 15.89
N TYR A 53 4.10 -29.72 16.62
CA TYR A 53 4.12 -29.78 18.07
C TYR A 53 4.00 -28.34 18.60
N SER A 54 3.02 -28.08 19.43
CA SER A 54 2.91 -26.82 20.16
C SER A 54 2.86 -27.09 21.65
N SER A 55 3.61 -26.32 22.42
CA SER A 55 3.57 -26.33 23.86
C SER A 55 3.40 -24.91 24.35
N SER A 56 2.42 -24.72 25.22
CA SER A 56 2.15 -23.44 25.88
C SER A 56 2.23 -23.64 27.38
N MET A 57 3.07 -22.87 28.03
CA MET A 57 3.13 -22.80 29.48
C MET A 57 2.43 -21.53 29.91
N ARG A 58 1.30 -21.65 30.61
CA ARG A 58 0.54 -20.52 31.13
C ARG A 58 0.50 -20.59 32.66
N PRO A 59 0.75 -19.50 33.36
CA PRO A 59 0.50 -19.40 34.78
C PRO A 59 -1.01 -19.23 35.00
N ASP A 60 -1.61 -20.13 35.74
CA ASP A 60 -2.95 -19.92 36.28
C ASP A 60 -2.82 -19.36 37.69
N TYR A 61 -3.37 -18.18 37.90
CA TYR A 61 -3.40 -17.53 39.19
C TYR A 61 -4.68 -17.90 39.92
N PHE A 62 -4.57 -18.38 41.14
CA PHE A 62 -5.72 -18.53 41.99
C PHE A 62 -5.44 -17.85 43.32
N TYR A 63 -6.49 -17.26 43.82
CA TYR A 63 -6.50 -16.61 45.13
C TYR A 63 -6.73 -17.71 46.19
N ALA A 64 -5.74 -17.98 47.02
CA ALA A 64 -5.90 -18.85 48.16
C ALA A 64 -6.23 -17.95 49.36
N ASN A 65 -7.49 -17.96 49.80
CA ASN A 65 -7.88 -17.30 51.02
C ASN A 65 -7.49 -18.23 52.16
N THR A 66 -6.41 -17.92 52.85
CA THR A 66 -6.00 -18.63 54.05
C THR A 66 -6.42 -17.78 55.24
N ASP A 67 -7.46 -18.25 55.93
CA ASP A 67 -7.86 -18.00 57.29
C ASP A 67 -8.67 -16.76 57.68
N HIS A 68 -9.57 -17.04 58.62
CA HIS A 68 -10.50 -16.19 59.29
C HIS A 68 -9.88 -15.03 60.14
N LEU A 69 -8.58 -14.78 60.02
CA LEU A 69 -7.86 -13.74 60.73
C LEU A 69 -7.09 -12.75 59.82
N GLY A 70 -7.46 -12.67 58.59
CA GLY A 70 -7.42 -11.48 57.78
C GLY A 70 -6.11 -10.70 57.66
N MET A 71 -4.95 -11.22 57.32
CA MET A 71 -3.85 -10.35 56.95
C MET A 71 -2.81 -10.84 55.92
N GLU A 72 -2.86 -12.02 55.42
CA GLU A 72 -1.93 -12.41 54.32
C GLU A 72 -2.66 -13.17 53.21
N SER A 73 -3.02 -12.46 52.17
CA SER A 73 -3.46 -13.05 50.94
C SER A 73 -2.25 -13.60 50.15
N GLU A 74 -1.99 -14.86 50.22
CA GLU A 74 -0.94 -15.52 49.46
C GLU A 74 -1.44 -15.82 48.02
N PHE A 75 -0.89 -15.17 47.05
CA PHE A 75 -1.13 -15.49 45.65
C PHE A 75 -0.31 -16.73 45.26
N ARG A 76 -0.99 -17.86 45.07
CA ARG A 76 -0.39 -19.07 44.56
C ARG A 76 -0.61 -19.14 43.04
N TYR A 77 0.44 -19.50 42.31
CA TYR A 77 0.29 -19.76 40.90
C TYR A 77 0.69 -21.20 40.55
N LYS A 78 -0.06 -21.83 39.67
CA LYS A 78 0.25 -23.13 39.10
C LYS A 78 0.65 -22.95 37.66
N LYS A 79 1.80 -23.51 37.28
CA LYS A 79 2.18 -23.58 35.86
C LYS A 79 1.44 -24.73 35.21
N ASN A 80 0.55 -24.44 34.28
CA ASN A 80 -0.11 -25.44 33.47
C ASN A 80 0.58 -25.54 32.12
N ASN A 81 1.01 -26.76 31.79
CA ASN A 81 1.61 -27.08 30.52
C ASN A 81 0.55 -27.67 29.61
N TYR A 82 0.22 -26.95 28.56
CA TYR A 82 -0.62 -27.45 27.47
C TYR A 82 0.29 -27.88 26.33
N SER A 83 0.21 -29.11 25.89
CA SER A 83 0.95 -29.53 24.71
C SER A 83 0.02 -30.24 23.74
N ASN A 84 0.14 -29.84 22.48
CA ASN A 84 -0.65 -30.40 21.40
C ASN A 84 0.27 -30.98 20.32
N LYS A 85 -0.07 -32.13 19.79
CA LYS A 85 0.69 -32.84 18.76
C LYS A 85 -0.26 -33.20 17.63
N ASN A 86 0.01 -32.67 16.47
CA ASN A 86 -0.90 -32.73 15.33
C ASN A 86 -0.19 -33.26 14.11
N LEU A 87 -0.87 -34.14 13.39
CA LEU A 87 -0.53 -34.52 12.02
C LEU A 87 -1.48 -33.84 11.08
N TYR A 88 -0.97 -33.37 9.96
CA TYR A 88 -1.79 -32.84 8.88
C TYR A 88 -1.35 -33.39 7.52
N ALA A 89 -2.31 -33.51 6.62
CA ALA A 89 -2.06 -33.80 5.23
C ALA A 89 -3.02 -32.98 4.37
N ASN A 90 -2.46 -32.31 3.38
CA ASN A 90 -3.23 -31.47 2.45
C ASN A 90 -2.89 -31.90 1.03
N MET A 91 -3.88 -31.91 0.17
CA MET A 91 -3.72 -32.18 -1.26
C MET A 91 -4.51 -31.13 -2.04
N TYR A 92 -3.92 -30.58 -3.07
CA TYR A 92 -4.53 -29.62 -3.98
C TYR A 92 -4.38 -30.12 -5.41
N TYR A 93 -5.48 -30.12 -6.13
CA TYR A 93 -5.53 -30.42 -7.55
C TYR A 93 -6.07 -29.21 -8.30
N ASN A 94 -5.27 -28.65 -9.20
CA ASN A 94 -5.62 -27.50 -10.00
C ASN A 94 -5.97 -27.95 -11.43
N PHE A 95 -7.20 -27.66 -11.84
CA PHE A 95 -7.67 -27.89 -13.20
C PHE A 95 -7.36 -26.70 -14.10
N PRO A 96 -7.33 -26.89 -15.41
CA PRO A 96 -7.32 -25.77 -16.34
C PRO A 96 -8.52 -24.84 -16.11
N GLY A 97 -8.32 -23.52 -16.34
CA GLY A 97 -9.38 -22.53 -16.17
C GLY A 97 -9.57 -22.00 -14.74
N GLY A 98 -8.61 -22.24 -13.84
CA GLY A 98 -8.62 -21.68 -12.47
C GLY A 98 -9.53 -22.42 -11.50
N ASN A 99 -9.90 -23.65 -11.82
CA ASN A 99 -10.67 -24.54 -10.96
C ASN A 99 -9.73 -25.33 -10.05
N SER A 100 -10.20 -25.67 -8.85
CA SER A 100 -9.39 -26.46 -7.91
C SER A 100 -10.24 -27.37 -7.04
N LEU A 101 -9.64 -28.49 -6.65
CA LEU A 101 -10.13 -29.40 -5.62
C LEU A 101 -9.09 -29.45 -4.51
N TYR A 102 -9.52 -29.47 -3.27
CA TYR A 102 -8.62 -29.63 -2.13
C TYR A 102 -9.14 -30.61 -1.11
N LEU A 103 -8.21 -31.32 -0.49
CA LEU A 103 -8.45 -32.20 0.64
C LEU A 103 -7.47 -31.78 1.75
N ASN A 104 -7.99 -31.44 2.92
CA ASN A 104 -7.21 -31.16 4.11
C ASN A 104 -7.63 -32.13 5.21
N THR A 105 -6.65 -32.73 5.87
CA THR A 105 -6.86 -33.60 7.00
C THR A 105 -5.99 -33.18 8.15
N TYR A 106 -6.52 -33.32 9.33
CA TYR A 106 -5.85 -32.96 10.57
C TYR A 106 -6.22 -33.98 11.64
N LYS A 107 -5.24 -34.43 12.43
CA LYS A 107 -5.45 -35.32 13.56
C LYS A 107 -4.63 -34.89 14.76
N GLU A 108 -5.29 -34.77 15.90
CA GLU A 108 -4.63 -34.62 17.18
C GLU A 108 -4.16 -35.97 17.70
N LEU A 109 -2.85 -36.10 18.04
CA LEU A 109 -2.26 -37.39 18.47
C LEU A 109 -2.53 -37.72 19.93
N ARG A 110 -2.90 -36.74 20.74
CA ARG A 110 -3.21 -36.96 22.17
C ARG A 110 -4.70 -37.12 22.44
N GLY A 111 -5.55 -36.65 21.54
CA GLY A 111 -6.99 -36.77 21.59
C GLY A 111 -7.55 -37.66 20.50
N ASN A 112 -8.85 -37.84 20.50
CA ASN A 112 -9.56 -38.49 19.41
C ASN A 112 -10.00 -37.53 18.33
N ASP A 113 -9.61 -36.27 18.43
CA ASP A 113 -10.06 -35.20 17.53
C ASP A 113 -9.35 -35.34 16.18
N TYR A 114 -10.17 -35.44 15.16
CA TYR A 114 -9.73 -35.39 13.77
C TYR A 114 -10.67 -34.52 12.96
N SER A 115 -10.13 -33.85 11.96
CA SER A 115 -10.94 -33.16 10.99
C SER A 115 -10.54 -33.51 9.57
N VAL A 116 -11.54 -33.53 8.70
CA VAL A 116 -11.39 -33.75 7.27
C VAL A 116 -12.16 -32.65 6.56
N SER A 117 -11.52 -31.94 5.66
CA SER A 117 -12.13 -30.94 4.81
C SER A 117 -11.86 -31.29 3.34
N LEU A 118 -12.92 -31.43 2.59
CA LEU A 118 -12.90 -31.60 1.14
C LEU A 118 -13.62 -30.40 0.53
N GLY A 119 -13.03 -29.78 -0.46
CA GLY A 119 -13.71 -28.68 -1.11
C GLY A 119 -13.28 -28.48 -2.56
N MET A 120 -14.11 -27.77 -3.29
CA MET A 120 -13.86 -27.42 -4.69
C MET A 120 -14.21 -25.97 -4.96
N ASN A 121 -13.43 -25.39 -5.87
CA ASN A 121 -13.67 -24.06 -6.41
C ASN A 121 -13.77 -24.18 -7.92
N ILE A 122 -14.86 -23.69 -8.49
CA ILE A 122 -15.13 -23.71 -9.92
C ILE A 122 -15.37 -22.27 -10.39
N SER A 123 -14.59 -21.83 -11.35
CA SER A 123 -14.78 -20.55 -12.02
C SER A 123 -15.95 -20.66 -12.98
N LEU A 124 -16.99 -19.87 -12.78
CA LEU A 124 -18.17 -19.79 -13.65
C LEU A 124 -18.06 -18.65 -14.68
N GLY A 125 -16.88 -18.02 -14.77
CA GLY A 125 -16.59 -16.92 -15.67
C GLY A 125 -15.62 -15.92 -15.04
N LYS A 126 -15.51 -14.72 -15.63
CA LYS A 126 -14.54 -13.71 -15.17
C LYS A 126 -14.80 -13.23 -13.73
N ASN A 127 -16.06 -13.16 -13.34
CA ASN A 127 -16.49 -12.50 -12.11
C ASN A 127 -17.23 -13.43 -11.14
N SER A 128 -17.49 -14.69 -11.53
CA SER A 128 -18.32 -15.61 -10.75
C SER A 128 -17.54 -16.87 -10.42
N ARG A 129 -17.77 -17.39 -9.21
CA ARG A 129 -17.15 -18.61 -8.71
C ARG A 129 -18.18 -19.41 -7.91
N PHE A 130 -18.15 -20.72 -8.09
CA PHE A 130 -18.84 -21.67 -7.23
C PHE A 130 -17.82 -22.30 -6.28
N ASN A 131 -18.14 -22.31 -5.00
CA ASN A 131 -17.36 -22.95 -3.96
C ASN A 131 -18.24 -23.96 -3.25
N SER A 132 -17.73 -25.15 -3.02
CA SER A 132 -18.38 -26.13 -2.16
C SER A 132 -17.37 -26.76 -1.24
N SER A 133 -17.74 -26.95 0.03
CA SER A 133 -16.88 -27.57 1.02
C SER A 133 -17.68 -28.52 1.90
N PHE A 134 -17.04 -29.64 2.21
CA PHE A 134 -17.45 -30.60 3.21
C PHE A 134 -16.43 -30.57 4.32
N TYR A 135 -16.89 -30.46 5.54
CA TYR A 135 -16.04 -30.47 6.71
C TYR A 135 -16.61 -31.42 7.77
N LYS A 136 -15.77 -32.29 8.27
CA LYS A 136 -16.10 -33.20 9.38
C LYS A 136 -15.08 -32.99 10.50
N ASN A 137 -15.56 -32.76 11.72
CA ASN A 137 -14.75 -32.66 12.92
C ASN A 137 -15.37 -33.53 14.02
N GLY A 138 -14.74 -34.69 14.29
CA GLY A 138 -15.31 -35.68 15.21
C GLY A 138 -16.71 -36.13 14.74
N ALA A 139 -17.73 -35.84 15.54
CA ALA A 139 -19.12 -36.15 15.24
C ALA A 139 -19.81 -35.08 14.37
N ASP A 140 -19.29 -33.87 14.31
CA ASP A 140 -19.89 -32.75 13.60
C ASP A 140 -19.60 -32.80 12.13
N ILE A 141 -20.63 -32.69 11.33
CA ILE A 141 -20.54 -32.63 9.87
C ILE A 141 -21.18 -31.33 9.41
N THR A 142 -20.41 -30.54 8.63
CA THR A 142 -20.92 -29.35 7.97
C THR A 142 -20.59 -29.37 6.48
N ASN A 143 -21.57 -29.00 5.68
CA ASN A 143 -21.39 -28.79 4.25
C ASN A 143 -21.77 -27.36 3.92
N SER A 144 -21.05 -26.77 3.00
CA SER A 144 -21.44 -25.48 2.44
C SER A 144 -21.30 -25.47 0.93
N SER A 145 -22.21 -24.77 0.27
CA SER A 145 -22.11 -24.49 -1.16
C SER A 145 -22.47 -23.04 -1.39
N THR A 146 -21.58 -22.29 -2.04
CA THR A 146 -21.77 -20.86 -2.30
C THR A 146 -21.54 -20.54 -3.77
N VAL A 147 -22.28 -19.57 -4.28
CA VAL A 147 -22.01 -18.92 -5.54
C VAL A 147 -21.63 -17.49 -5.25
N ASP A 148 -20.44 -17.12 -5.63
CA ASP A 148 -19.88 -15.79 -5.42
C ASP A 148 -19.79 -15.06 -6.74
N TYR A 149 -20.16 -13.77 -6.73
CA TYR A 149 -19.97 -12.86 -7.82
C TYR A 149 -19.27 -11.61 -7.32
N ALA A 150 -18.19 -11.21 -7.96
CA ALA A 150 -17.46 -10.00 -7.60
C ALA A 150 -17.11 -9.20 -8.86
N LYS A 151 -17.36 -7.89 -8.83
CA LYS A 151 -17.07 -6.99 -9.95
C LYS A 151 -16.56 -5.64 -9.45
N ARG A 152 -15.57 -5.13 -10.15
CA ARG A 152 -15.14 -3.74 -10.01
C ARG A 152 -16.09 -2.85 -10.79
N LEU A 153 -16.73 -1.89 -10.11
CA LEU A 153 -17.69 -0.96 -10.72
C LEU A 153 -16.98 0.25 -11.33
N SER A 154 -15.93 0.71 -10.67
CA SER A 154 -15.04 1.80 -11.11
C SER A 154 -13.66 1.62 -10.49
N ASP A 155 -12.75 2.56 -10.70
CA ASP A 155 -11.42 2.50 -10.11
C ASP A 155 -11.43 2.46 -8.58
N ASN A 156 -12.43 3.07 -7.96
CA ASN A 156 -12.55 3.19 -6.52
C ASN A 156 -13.62 2.29 -5.90
N TRP A 157 -14.52 1.71 -6.68
CA TRP A 157 -15.65 0.95 -6.19
C TRP A 157 -15.63 -0.50 -6.66
N SER A 158 -15.86 -1.42 -5.74
CA SER A 158 -16.10 -2.82 -6.04
C SER A 158 -17.25 -3.37 -5.20
N HIS A 159 -17.94 -4.35 -5.74
CA HIS A 159 -18.98 -5.05 -5.01
C HIS A 159 -18.85 -6.56 -5.17
N SER A 160 -19.40 -7.29 -4.20
CA SER A 160 -19.57 -8.72 -4.31
C SER A 160 -20.91 -9.16 -3.73
N VAL A 161 -21.41 -10.23 -4.29
CA VAL A 161 -22.60 -10.96 -3.84
C VAL A 161 -22.20 -12.39 -3.62
N SER A 162 -22.59 -12.99 -2.51
CA SER A 162 -22.44 -14.41 -2.24
C SER A 162 -23.79 -14.96 -1.79
N VAL A 163 -24.22 -16.03 -2.40
CA VAL A 163 -25.41 -16.77 -2.00
C VAL A 163 -24.99 -18.20 -1.71
N GLY A 164 -25.36 -18.69 -0.55
CA GLY A 164 -24.93 -20.01 -0.13
C GLY A 164 -25.99 -20.79 0.65
N ARG A 165 -25.78 -22.09 0.70
CA ARG A 165 -26.49 -23.01 1.55
C ARG A 165 -25.52 -23.73 2.45
N TYR A 166 -25.83 -23.73 3.71
CA TYR A 166 -25.09 -24.42 4.75
C TYR A 166 -25.92 -25.59 5.28
N PHE A 167 -25.30 -26.74 5.34
CA PHE A 167 -25.90 -27.97 5.86
C PHE A 167 -25.16 -28.35 7.13
N SER A 168 -25.85 -28.31 8.23
CA SER A 168 -25.42 -28.81 9.54
C SER A 168 -26.66 -29.36 10.25
N ASN A 169 -26.62 -29.52 11.54
CA ASN A 169 -27.81 -29.87 12.33
C ASN A 169 -28.95 -28.85 12.10
N ASP A 170 -28.61 -27.57 11.90
CA ASP A 170 -29.52 -26.49 11.53
C ASP A 170 -29.12 -25.95 10.15
N SER A 171 -29.73 -26.51 9.10
CA SER A 171 -29.46 -26.07 7.73
C SER A 171 -30.12 -24.73 7.44
N TYR A 172 -29.39 -23.81 6.79
CA TYR A 172 -29.88 -22.50 6.40
C TYR A 172 -29.31 -22.02 5.07
N ASN A 173 -30.04 -21.14 4.42
CA ASN A 173 -29.53 -20.40 3.29
C ASN A 173 -29.01 -19.04 3.75
N SER A 174 -27.98 -18.52 3.10
CA SER A 174 -27.44 -17.21 3.39
C SER A 174 -27.27 -16.39 2.12
N ALA A 175 -27.39 -15.10 2.27
CA ALA A 175 -27.03 -14.13 1.25
C ALA A 175 -26.13 -13.05 1.87
N THR A 176 -25.08 -12.71 1.17
CA THR A 176 -24.14 -11.68 1.55
C THR A 176 -23.99 -10.69 0.42
N TYR A 177 -24.05 -9.41 0.75
CA TYR A 177 -23.69 -8.34 -0.16
C TYR A 177 -22.58 -7.52 0.46
N SER A 178 -21.52 -7.25 -0.29
CA SER A 178 -20.50 -6.31 0.13
C SER A 178 -20.25 -5.24 -0.93
N LEU A 179 -20.05 -4.03 -0.47
CA LEU A 179 -19.67 -2.88 -1.28
C LEU A 179 -18.43 -2.27 -0.65
N SER A 180 -17.38 -2.06 -1.41
CA SER A 180 -16.16 -1.43 -0.93
C SER A 180 -15.79 -0.22 -1.77
N HIS A 181 -15.33 0.81 -1.08
CA HIS A 181 -14.77 2.02 -1.65
C HIS A 181 -13.31 2.17 -1.22
N ASN A 182 -12.43 2.45 -2.16
CA ASN A 182 -11.02 2.67 -1.87
C ASN A 182 -10.52 3.83 -2.72
N SER A 183 -10.43 5.00 -2.11
CA SER A 183 -9.83 6.20 -2.70
C SER A 183 -8.60 6.64 -1.91
N ASN A 184 -7.92 7.66 -2.41
CA ASN A 184 -6.80 8.26 -1.69
C ASN A 184 -7.23 8.97 -0.40
N GLU A 185 -8.49 9.33 -0.27
CA GLU A 185 -9.03 10.10 0.84
C GLU A 185 -9.71 9.24 1.89
N VAL A 186 -10.48 8.24 1.45
CA VAL A 186 -11.34 7.42 2.32
C VAL A 186 -11.31 5.96 1.85
N ARG A 187 -11.24 5.06 2.82
CA ARG A 187 -11.58 3.64 2.63
C ARG A 187 -12.88 3.37 3.34
N GLY A 188 -13.75 2.65 2.70
CA GLY A 188 -15.02 2.28 3.31
C GLY A 188 -15.51 0.93 2.80
N ALA A 189 -16.27 0.24 3.62
CA ALA A 189 -16.95 -0.98 3.24
C ALA A 189 -18.32 -1.06 3.90
N GLY A 190 -19.29 -1.52 3.15
CA GLY A 190 -20.58 -1.96 3.64
C GLY A 190 -20.70 -3.47 3.44
N TYR A 191 -21.12 -4.16 4.46
CA TYR A 191 -21.35 -5.60 4.46
C TYR A 191 -22.75 -5.87 5.00
N TYR A 192 -23.55 -6.55 4.24
CA TYR A 192 -24.87 -7.03 4.65
C TYR A 192 -24.92 -8.55 4.52
N TYR A 193 -25.33 -9.21 5.57
CA TYR A 193 -25.51 -10.63 5.66
C TYR A 193 -26.93 -10.93 6.13
N ALA A 194 -27.58 -11.90 5.52
CA ALA A 194 -28.88 -12.37 5.95
C ALA A 194 -29.01 -13.88 5.74
N THR A 195 -29.82 -14.51 6.57
CA THR A 195 -30.13 -15.94 6.51
C THR A 195 -31.65 -16.16 6.54
N ASP A 196 -32.11 -17.28 6.02
CA ASP A 196 -33.52 -17.66 6.01
C ASP A 196 -34.03 -18.08 7.41
N ASN A 197 -33.12 -18.36 8.36
CA ASN A 197 -33.48 -18.59 9.77
C ASN A 197 -33.63 -17.29 10.60
N GLY A 198 -33.67 -16.13 9.92
CA GLY A 198 -33.97 -14.84 10.52
C GLY A 198 -32.79 -14.06 11.09
N GLN A 199 -31.56 -14.51 10.90
CA GLN A 199 -30.38 -13.73 11.29
C GLN A 199 -30.05 -12.71 10.20
N SER A 200 -29.74 -11.48 10.60
CA SER A 200 -29.24 -10.46 9.69
C SER A 200 -28.22 -9.56 10.40
N GLN A 201 -27.25 -9.08 9.64
CA GLN A 201 -26.20 -8.18 10.12
C GLN A 201 -25.88 -7.16 9.05
N LEU A 202 -25.84 -5.89 9.44
CA LEU A 202 -25.29 -4.80 8.63
C LEU A 202 -24.04 -4.27 9.32
N THR A 203 -22.95 -4.22 8.60
CA THR A 203 -21.70 -3.61 9.07
C THR A 203 -21.28 -2.53 8.10
N LEU A 204 -21.06 -1.33 8.59
CA LEU A 204 -20.53 -0.20 7.81
C LEU A 204 -19.20 0.23 8.46
N THR A 205 -18.19 0.37 7.64
CA THR A 205 -16.87 0.86 8.06
C THR A 205 -16.45 2.01 7.17
N ALA A 206 -15.85 3.02 7.77
CA ALA A 206 -15.17 4.09 7.07
C ALA A 206 -13.89 4.43 7.82
N ASP A 207 -12.80 4.56 7.09
CA ASP A 207 -11.49 4.88 7.62
C ASP A 207 -10.87 6.01 6.81
N SER A 208 -10.45 7.06 7.51
CA SER A 208 -9.79 8.22 6.93
C SER A 208 -8.93 8.89 8.00
N THR A 209 -7.73 9.27 7.63
CA THR A 209 -6.88 10.14 8.45
C THR A 209 -7.15 11.58 8.08
N GLN A 210 -7.52 12.39 9.07
CA GLN A 210 -7.74 13.83 8.92
C GLN A 210 -6.49 14.59 9.35
N ILE A 211 -6.06 15.52 8.53
CA ILE A 211 -4.93 16.41 8.79
C ILE A 211 -5.47 17.83 8.80
N ILE A 212 -5.36 18.50 9.95
CA ILE A 212 -5.84 19.86 10.15
C ILE A 212 -4.62 20.75 10.37
N ASN A 213 -4.51 21.80 9.58
CA ASN A 213 -3.48 22.82 9.74
C ASN A 213 -4.04 24.22 9.39
N SER A 214 -3.20 25.24 9.50
CA SER A 214 -3.59 26.64 9.19
C SER A 214 -4.09 26.87 7.75
N ASN A 215 -3.80 25.95 6.82
CA ASN A 215 -4.15 26.08 5.41
C ASN A 215 -5.37 25.25 5.01
N GLY A 216 -5.90 24.44 5.90
CA GLY A 216 -7.13 23.68 5.65
C GLY A 216 -7.20 22.33 6.32
N ILE A 217 -8.22 21.59 5.93
CA ILE A 217 -8.48 20.22 6.34
C ILE A 217 -8.22 19.33 5.12
N TYR A 218 -7.45 18.28 5.33
CA TYR A 218 -7.07 17.31 4.31
C TYR A 218 -7.43 15.91 4.78
N PHE A 219 -7.80 15.04 3.85
CA PHE A 219 -8.19 13.67 4.12
C PHE A 219 -7.29 12.71 3.37
N THR A 220 -6.92 11.61 4.01
CA THR A 220 -6.18 10.52 3.37
C THR A 220 -6.57 9.17 3.95
N SER A 221 -6.61 8.15 3.12
CA SER A 221 -6.84 6.77 3.56
C SER A 221 -5.60 6.09 4.17
N SER A 222 -4.47 6.78 4.23
CA SER A 222 -3.23 6.24 4.78
C SER A 222 -3.16 6.43 6.28
N SER A 223 -2.72 5.38 7.00
CA SER A 223 -2.53 5.44 8.46
C SER A 223 -1.44 6.44 8.85
N TRP A 224 -1.74 7.30 9.81
CA TRP A 224 -0.77 8.25 10.36
C TRP A 224 0.37 7.59 11.16
N LYS A 225 0.15 6.36 11.65
CA LYS A 225 1.14 5.63 12.46
C LYS A 225 2.37 5.21 11.66
N ASP A 226 2.16 4.91 10.37
CA ASP A 226 3.19 4.35 9.50
C ASP A 226 3.60 5.32 8.40
N ASN A 227 2.95 6.49 8.33
CA ASN A 227 3.17 7.46 7.26
C ASN A 227 3.36 8.87 7.78
N ALA A 228 4.11 9.62 7.00
CA ALA A 228 4.14 11.07 7.00
C ALA A 228 3.48 11.59 5.72
N PHE A 229 3.15 12.87 5.67
CA PHE A 229 2.32 13.42 4.61
C PHE A 229 2.99 14.63 3.96
N ILE A 230 3.09 14.59 2.65
CA ILE A 230 3.47 15.76 1.84
C ILE A 230 2.18 16.34 1.28
N ILE A 231 1.94 17.61 1.55
CA ILE A 231 0.70 18.30 1.19
C ILE A 231 1.03 19.38 0.14
N ARG A 232 0.28 19.39 -0.94
CA ARG A 232 0.33 20.43 -1.94
C ARG A 232 -0.41 21.67 -1.43
N GLY A 233 0.26 22.81 -1.38
CA GLY A 233 -0.37 24.08 -1.05
C GLY A 233 -1.36 24.52 -2.14
N LYS A 234 -2.43 25.22 -1.75
CA LYS A 234 -3.48 25.68 -2.69
C LYS A 234 -2.93 26.55 -3.82
N ASP A 235 -1.87 27.30 -3.55
CA ASP A 235 -1.24 28.23 -4.51
C ASP A 235 -0.13 27.56 -5.35
N ALA A 236 0.17 26.30 -5.11
CA ALA A 236 1.20 25.56 -5.84
C ALA A 236 0.69 25.12 -7.23
N LYS A 237 0.76 26.06 -8.20
CA LYS A 237 0.37 25.83 -9.61
C LYS A 237 1.53 25.34 -10.48
N TYR A 238 2.39 24.49 -9.93
CA TYR A 238 3.57 23.94 -10.57
C TYR A 238 3.66 22.43 -10.29
N ASP A 239 4.51 21.75 -11.04
CA ASP A 239 4.70 20.32 -10.89
C ASP A 239 5.46 20.01 -9.61
N ILE A 240 4.94 19.07 -8.83
CA ILE A 240 5.58 18.59 -7.61
C ILE A 240 5.72 17.09 -7.71
N SER A 241 6.95 16.62 -7.47
CA SER A 241 7.23 15.19 -7.32
C SER A 241 7.89 14.88 -5.99
N VAL A 242 7.56 13.72 -5.45
CA VAL A 242 8.06 13.22 -4.18
C VAL A 242 8.80 11.93 -4.43
N ARG A 243 10.11 11.91 -4.21
CA ARG A 243 10.97 10.74 -4.39
C ARG A 243 11.36 10.18 -3.03
N ASN A 244 11.02 8.94 -2.80
CA ASN A 244 11.55 8.19 -1.67
C ASN A 244 12.97 7.71 -2.01
N MET A 245 13.95 8.11 -1.22
CA MET A 245 15.36 7.82 -1.48
C MET A 245 15.75 6.38 -1.09
N THR A 246 14.91 5.68 -0.32
CA THR A 246 15.18 4.33 0.16
C THR A 246 14.83 3.27 -0.91
N ASP A 247 13.66 3.36 -1.51
CA ASP A 247 13.17 2.42 -2.54
C ASP A 247 13.21 3.01 -3.94
N ASN A 248 13.68 4.25 -4.08
CA ASN A 248 13.80 5.00 -5.33
C ASN A 248 12.47 5.23 -6.08
N THR A 249 11.34 5.12 -5.38
CA THR A 249 10.02 5.40 -5.97
C THR A 249 9.76 6.89 -6.08
N THR A 250 9.12 7.32 -7.16
CA THR A 250 8.71 8.72 -7.37
C THR A 250 7.20 8.77 -7.55
N ARG A 251 6.54 9.67 -6.83
CA ARG A 251 5.11 9.97 -6.94
C ARG A 251 4.92 11.41 -7.36
N TYR A 252 3.87 11.68 -8.12
CA TYR A 252 3.53 13.00 -8.62
C TYR A 252 2.19 13.42 -8.03
N PHE A 253 2.02 14.72 -7.79
CA PHE A 253 0.72 15.31 -7.55
C PHE A 253 0.01 15.49 -8.89
N ASP A 254 -1.16 14.93 -9.02
CA ASP A 254 -2.09 15.15 -10.13
C ASP A 254 -3.14 16.21 -9.76
N SER A 255 -4.13 16.44 -10.64
CA SER A 255 -5.21 17.40 -10.42
C SER A 255 -6.06 17.11 -9.19
N ASP A 256 -6.17 15.83 -8.82
CA ASP A 256 -7.12 15.35 -7.83
C ASP A 256 -6.42 14.97 -6.50
N THR A 257 -5.09 14.91 -6.53
CA THR A 257 -4.29 14.50 -5.37
C THR A 257 -3.63 15.69 -4.70
N ASN A 258 -4.09 16.03 -3.50
CA ASN A 258 -3.50 17.11 -2.68
C ASN A 258 -2.57 16.59 -1.58
N ILE A 259 -2.52 15.29 -1.37
CA ILE A 259 -1.70 14.64 -0.34
C ILE A 259 -1.00 13.42 -0.92
N ILE A 260 0.30 13.31 -0.65
CA ILE A 260 1.09 12.10 -0.88
C ILE A 260 1.54 11.57 0.48
N SER A 261 1.12 10.35 0.82
CA SER A 261 1.63 9.64 1.99
C SER A 261 2.97 8.97 1.66
N VAL A 262 3.92 9.09 2.56
CA VAL A 262 5.25 8.49 2.42
C VAL A 262 5.58 7.69 3.68
N PRO A 263 6.24 6.52 3.56
CA PRO A 263 6.65 5.75 4.72
C PRO A 263 7.57 6.56 5.64
N VAL A 264 7.39 6.40 6.94
CA VAL A 264 8.21 7.09 7.95
C VAL A 264 9.63 6.54 8.02
N TYR A 265 10.52 7.32 8.66
CA TYR A 265 11.94 7.01 8.83
C TYR A 265 12.74 6.89 7.51
N ASN A 266 12.13 7.27 6.40
CA ASN A 266 12.79 7.34 5.10
C ASN A 266 13.22 8.77 4.80
N LYS A 267 14.32 8.91 4.07
CA LYS A 267 14.70 10.19 3.48
C LYS A 267 13.90 10.41 2.21
N VAL A 268 13.18 11.51 2.16
CA VAL A 268 12.31 11.88 1.04
C VAL A 268 12.81 13.17 0.41
N MET A 269 12.84 13.21 -0.91
CA MET A 269 13.17 14.40 -1.68
C MET A 269 11.93 14.91 -2.40
N VAL A 270 11.59 16.16 -2.14
CA VAL A 270 10.50 16.87 -2.82
C VAL A 270 11.09 17.80 -3.87
N ASN A 271 10.69 17.61 -5.10
CA ASN A 271 11.09 18.44 -6.22
C ASN A 271 9.90 19.24 -6.72
N SER A 272 10.07 20.54 -6.83
CA SER A 272 9.13 21.48 -7.42
C SER A 272 9.69 21.97 -8.75
N ASP A 273 8.91 21.91 -9.83
CA ASP A 273 9.34 22.28 -11.18
C ASP A 273 8.31 23.21 -11.85
N THR A 274 8.77 24.37 -12.26
CA THR A 274 7.98 25.37 -13.02
C THR A 274 8.34 25.42 -14.50
N SER A 275 9.26 24.56 -14.97
CA SER A 275 9.80 24.64 -16.35
C SER A 275 8.72 24.50 -17.43
N GLY A 276 7.65 23.73 -17.15
CA GLY A 276 6.51 23.53 -18.06
C GLY A 276 5.45 24.63 -18.05
N SER A 277 5.53 25.61 -17.16
CA SER A 277 4.52 26.67 -16.97
C SER A 277 5.10 28.08 -17.18
N ASN A 278 4.24 29.08 -17.20
CA ASN A 278 4.65 30.50 -17.21
C ASN A 278 4.96 31.03 -15.79
N LEU A 279 5.32 30.15 -14.88
CA LEU A 279 5.67 30.46 -13.50
C LEU A 279 7.15 30.27 -13.27
N ILE A 280 7.70 31.03 -12.34
CA ILE A 280 9.03 30.85 -11.77
C ILE A 280 8.95 31.06 -10.26
N PHE A 281 9.87 30.50 -9.51
CA PHE A 281 9.98 30.82 -8.09
C PHE A 281 10.52 32.23 -7.89
N GLU A 282 10.17 32.87 -6.78
CA GLU A 282 10.59 34.25 -6.46
C GLU A 282 12.12 34.46 -6.53
N ASN A 283 12.91 33.43 -6.34
CA ASN A 283 14.37 33.47 -6.45
C ASN A 283 14.89 33.23 -7.88
N TYR A 284 14.05 33.39 -8.90
CA TYR A 284 14.35 33.23 -10.32
C TYR A 284 14.79 31.82 -10.73
N GLN A 285 14.52 30.80 -9.90
CA GLN A 285 14.79 29.41 -10.23
C GLN A 285 13.54 28.76 -10.84
N THR A 286 13.76 27.78 -11.72
CA THR A 286 12.67 26.96 -12.28
C THR A 286 12.53 25.62 -11.57
N LYS A 287 13.50 25.24 -10.77
CA LYS A 287 13.51 23.98 -10.02
C LYS A 287 13.97 24.21 -8.60
N LYS A 288 13.28 23.57 -7.67
CA LYS A 288 13.66 23.50 -6.26
C LYS A 288 13.63 22.05 -5.79
N SER A 289 14.60 21.68 -4.98
CA SER A 289 14.66 20.36 -4.37
C SER A 289 14.94 20.49 -2.88
N ARG A 290 14.16 19.77 -2.07
CA ARG A 290 14.29 19.73 -0.61
C ARG A 290 14.27 18.31 -0.11
N SER A 291 15.08 18.00 0.88
CA SER A 291 15.11 16.67 1.50
C SER A 291 14.57 16.74 2.92
N PHE A 292 13.77 15.76 3.28
CA PHE A 292 13.15 15.64 4.60
C PHE A 292 13.43 14.26 5.18
N ALA A 293 13.66 14.21 6.50
CA ALA A 293 13.58 12.99 7.29
C ALA A 293 12.27 13.07 8.09
N LEU A 294 11.35 12.15 7.83
CA LEU A 294 9.98 12.24 8.28
C LEU A 294 9.70 11.23 9.39
N VAL A 295 8.93 11.65 10.38
CA VAL A 295 8.47 10.81 11.50
C VAL A 295 6.96 10.56 11.38
N PRO A 296 6.40 9.56 12.09
CA PRO A 296 4.98 9.24 12.06
C PRO A 296 4.09 10.47 12.26
N GLY A 297 3.09 10.63 11.41
CA GLY A 297 2.11 11.73 11.48
C GLY A 297 2.65 13.12 11.11
N SER A 298 3.94 13.26 10.80
CA SER A 298 4.48 14.57 10.39
C SER A 298 3.92 15.00 9.03
N THR A 299 3.78 16.31 8.86
CA THR A 299 3.28 16.93 7.64
C THR A 299 4.28 17.93 7.08
N VAL A 300 4.49 17.91 5.78
CA VAL A 300 5.28 18.92 5.07
C VAL A 300 4.40 19.56 4.01
N MET A 301 4.21 20.87 4.10
CA MET A 301 3.50 21.62 3.10
C MET A 301 4.46 22.17 2.04
N VAL A 302 4.11 21.94 0.78
CA VAL A 302 4.83 22.48 -0.39
C VAL A 302 4.02 23.62 -0.98
N SER A 303 4.42 24.85 -0.66
CA SER A 303 3.73 26.09 -1.06
C SER A 303 4.76 27.18 -1.42
N ASP A 304 5.66 26.86 -2.33
CA ASP A 304 6.64 27.85 -2.78
C ASP A 304 5.95 28.97 -3.55
N LYS A 305 6.28 30.20 -3.22
CA LYS A 305 5.78 31.36 -3.94
C LYS A 305 6.36 31.41 -5.34
N THR A 306 5.49 31.70 -6.29
CA THR A 306 5.83 31.86 -7.71
C THR A 306 5.38 33.19 -8.25
N ILE A 307 6.12 33.70 -9.22
CA ILE A 307 5.77 34.87 -9.98
C ILE A 307 5.54 34.50 -11.45
N SER A 308 4.72 35.26 -12.13
CA SER A 308 4.48 35.06 -13.57
C SER A 308 5.68 35.53 -14.37
N ALA A 309 6.10 34.73 -15.34
CA ALA A 309 7.13 35.07 -16.32
C ALA A 309 6.61 34.86 -17.73
N ASN A 310 7.06 35.62 -18.66
CA ASN A 310 6.78 35.43 -20.08
C ASN A 310 7.60 34.24 -20.61
N SER A 311 7.09 33.53 -21.60
CA SER A 311 7.80 32.46 -22.27
C SER A 311 7.76 32.65 -23.78
N VAL A 312 8.91 32.51 -24.42
CA VAL A 312 9.07 32.60 -25.86
C VAL A 312 9.89 31.45 -26.40
N ILE A 313 9.60 30.97 -27.60
CA ILE A 313 10.43 30.06 -28.32
C ILE A 313 11.36 30.86 -29.20
N VAL A 314 12.66 30.70 -29.00
CA VAL A 314 13.70 31.43 -29.70
C VAL A 314 14.46 30.49 -30.61
N THR A 315 14.59 30.83 -31.87
CA THR A 315 15.53 30.21 -32.78
C THR A 315 16.81 31.05 -32.80
N LEU A 316 17.93 30.47 -32.38
CA LEU A 316 19.22 31.14 -32.34
C LEU A 316 20.11 30.65 -33.48
N LYS A 317 20.71 31.63 -34.16
CA LYS A 317 21.76 31.42 -35.15
C LYS A 317 23.00 32.21 -34.72
N ASN A 318 24.17 31.64 -34.93
CA ASN A 318 25.44 32.28 -34.70
C ASN A 318 25.74 33.35 -35.81
N SER A 319 26.81 34.08 -35.66
CA SER A 319 27.26 35.10 -36.66
C SER A 319 27.50 34.55 -38.05
N ASN A 320 27.71 33.22 -38.16
CA ASN A 320 27.88 32.52 -39.43
C ASN A 320 26.56 31.93 -39.99
N ASN A 321 25.40 32.34 -39.43
CA ASN A 321 24.06 31.88 -39.80
C ASN A 321 23.80 30.40 -39.57
N GLN A 322 24.61 29.71 -38.73
CA GLN A 322 24.43 28.33 -38.31
C GLN A 322 23.59 28.26 -37.00
N TYR A 323 22.82 27.21 -36.84
CA TYR A 323 22.04 26.99 -35.63
C TYR A 323 22.92 26.81 -34.38
N ALA A 324 22.66 27.61 -33.35
CA ALA A 324 23.39 27.56 -32.09
C ALA A 324 23.19 26.22 -31.36
N ARG A 325 24.24 25.69 -30.77
CA ARG A 325 24.19 24.42 -30.02
C ARG A 325 23.79 24.62 -28.59
N THR A 326 24.15 25.75 -28.01
CA THR A 326 23.90 26.09 -26.59
C THR A 326 23.34 27.50 -26.51
N ALA A 327 22.60 27.78 -25.43
CA ALA A 327 22.15 29.12 -25.09
C ALA A 327 22.10 29.26 -23.55
N PHE A 328 22.53 30.41 -23.07
CA PHE A 328 22.54 30.78 -21.66
C PHE A 328 21.93 32.14 -21.47
N CYS A 329 21.31 32.36 -20.34
CA CYS A 329 20.87 33.72 -19.97
C CYS A 329 22.05 34.66 -19.82
N ASN A 330 21.92 35.88 -20.35
CA ASN A 330 22.88 36.95 -20.20
C ASN A 330 22.12 38.26 -19.91
N GLY A 331 22.08 38.70 -18.66
CA GLY A 331 21.34 39.86 -18.18
C GLY A 331 20.08 39.53 -17.36
N ASP A 332 19.55 40.52 -16.67
CA ASP A 332 18.52 40.39 -15.65
C ASP A 332 17.12 40.01 -16.19
N SER A 333 16.88 40.27 -17.47
CA SER A 333 15.61 39.98 -18.12
C SER A 333 15.44 38.50 -18.46
N CYS A 334 16.52 37.77 -18.66
CA CYS A 334 16.48 36.31 -18.93
C CYS A 334 16.55 35.52 -17.65
N ILE A 335 15.59 34.62 -17.46
CA ILE A 335 15.44 33.86 -16.22
C ILE A 335 15.90 32.41 -16.41
N ALA A 336 15.44 31.79 -17.48
CA ALA A 336 15.77 30.37 -17.76
C ALA A 336 15.75 30.10 -19.25
N VAL A 337 16.65 29.22 -19.67
CA VAL A 337 16.73 28.71 -21.04
C VAL A 337 16.64 27.19 -21.00
N SER A 338 15.75 26.62 -21.79
CA SER A 338 15.66 25.16 -21.98
C SER A 338 15.73 24.85 -23.47
N ARG A 339 16.61 23.92 -23.83
CA ARG A 339 16.77 23.50 -25.23
C ARG A 339 15.60 22.58 -25.61
N LEU A 340 14.92 22.90 -26.71
CA LEU A 340 13.89 22.07 -27.32
C LEU A 340 14.42 21.23 -28.47
N ASN A 341 15.24 21.83 -29.32
CA ASN A 341 15.89 21.19 -30.46
C ASN A 341 17.22 21.92 -30.79
N GLN A 342 17.94 21.48 -31.80
CA GLN A 342 19.11 22.19 -32.28
C GLN A 342 18.74 23.60 -32.77
N GLY A 343 19.36 24.60 -32.18
CA GLY A 343 19.07 26.02 -32.44
C GLY A 343 17.74 26.51 -31.90
N VAL A 344 16.91 25.68 -31.26
CA VAL A 344 15.58 26.07 -30.77
C VAL A 344 15.54 25.94 -29.24
N PHE A 345 15.20 27.06 -28.60
CA PHE A 345 15.21 27.16 -27.15
C PHE A 345 13.90 27.78 -26.65
N ARG A 346 13.38 27.27 -25.53
CA ARG A 346 12.34 27.94 -24.77
C ARG A 346 13.03 28.82 -23.74
N VAL A 347 12.69 30.11 -23.74
CA VAL A 347 13.26 31.12 -22.85
C VAL A 347 12.15 31.69 -21.96
N LYS A 348 12.39 31.69 -20.66
CA LYS A 348 11.56 32.43 -19.70
C LYS A 348 12.24 33.77 -19.40
N TYR A 349 11.45 34.83 -19.44
CA TYR A 349 11.98 36.19 -19.28
C TYR A 349 10.96 37.14 -18.61
N THR A 350 11.47 38.24 -18.10
CA THR A 350 10.67 39.36 -17.60
C THR A 350 11.01 40.63 -18.43
N GLY A 351 10.03 41.53 -18.56
CA GLY A 351 10.21 42.74 -19.37
C GLY A 351 10.08 42.55 -20.88
N ASP A 352 10.60 43.48 -21.67
CA ASP A 352 10.36 43.58 -23.10
C ASP A 352 11.57 43.22 -23.98
N SER A 353 12.72 43.04 -23.37
CA SER A 353 13.98 42.70 -24.06
C SER A 353 14.56 41.36 -23.56
N LEU A 354 15.31 40.69 -24.43
CA LEU A 354 15.98 39.45 -24.10
C LEU A 354 17.42 39.50 -24.56
N THR A 355 18.33 39.14 -23.67
CA THR A 355 19.73 38.96 -24.00
C THR A 355 20.17 37.55 -23.60
N LEU A 356 20.71 36.84 -24.55
CA LEU A 356 21.24 35.48 -24.40
C LEU A 356 22.73 35.46 -24.79
N ARG A 357 23.44 34.45 -24.34
CA ARG A 357 24.81 34.18 -24.78
C ARG A 357 24.86 32.76 -25.36
N SER A 358 25.51 32.62 -26.53
CA SER A 358 25.70 31.36 -27.19
C SER A 358 27.12 31.28 -27.79
N GLU A 359 27.88 30.25 -27.46
CA GLU A 359 29.20 29.94 -28.05
C GLU A 359 30.17 31.13 -28.07
N GLY A 360 30.10 32.01 -27.04
CA GLY A 360 30.94 33.22 -26.97
C GLY A 360 30.37 34.45 -27.66
N GLU A 361 29.22 34.34 -28.31
CA GLU A 361 28.53 35.42 -28.99
C GLU A 361 27.35 35.93 -28.15
N GLN A 362 26.95 37.21 -28.33
CA GLN A 362 25.77 37.81 -27.68
C GLN A 362 24.59 37.80 -28.66
N CYS A 363 23.45 37.38 -28.16
CA CYS A 363 22.20 37.29 -28.89
C CYS A 363 21.15 38.15 -28.20
N SER A 364 20.83 39.31 -28.72
CA SER A 364 19.89 40.22 -28.09
C SER A 364 18.75 40.62 -29.04
N THR A 365 17.58 40.88 -28.46
CA THR A 365 16.42 41.43 -29.16
C THR A 365 15.62 42.33 -28.22
N SER A 366 15.15 43.45 -28.74
CA SER A 366 14.32 44.43 -28.01
C SER A 366 12.81 44.30 -28.28
N GLU A 367 12.41 43.37 -29.16
CA GLU A 367 11.02 43.25 -29.60
C GLU A 367 10.43 41.87 -29.29
N ILE A 368 10.40 41.51 -28.03
CA ILE A 368 9.80 40.22 -27.63
C ILE A 368 8.30 40.31 -27.34
N ASN A 369 7.83 41.51 -27.08
CA ASN A 369 6.50 41.74 -26.55
C ASN A 369 5.42 40.99 -27.36
N LYS A 370 4.79 39.97 -26.71
CA LYS A 370 3.67 39.15 -27.22
C LYS A 370 3.98 38.17 -28.38
N ARG A 371 5.24 37.99 -28.78
CA ARG A 371 5.60 37.02 -29.81
C ARG A 371 5.78 35.63 -29.19
N LYS A 372 5.14 34.63 -29.75
CA LYS A 372 5.33 33.23 -29.35
C LYS A 372 6.67 32.64 -29.88
N TYR A 373 7.16 33.22 -30.97
CA TYR A 373 8.37 32.77 -31.68
C TYR A 373 9.21 33.96 -32.11
N VAL A 374 10.50 33.90 -31.85
CA VAL A 374 11.48 34.95 -32.26
C VAL A 374 12.72 34.27 -32.84
N SER A 375 13.23 34.79 -33.93
CA SER A 375 14.53 34.39 -34.47
C SER A 375 15.58 35.45 -34.15
N ILE A 376 16.67 35.06 -33.53
CA ILE A 376 17.78 35.95 -33.15
C ILE A 376 19.07 35.46 -33.80
N THR A 377 19.79 36.36 -34.44
CA THR A 377 21.15 36.11 -34.92
C THR A 377 22.13 36.74 -33.92
N CYS A 378 23.04 35.95 -33.43
CA CYS A 378 24.04 36.35 -32.45
C CYS A 378 25.14 37.16 -33.11
N GLN A 379 25.78 38.05 -32.37
CA GLN A 379 26.90 38.87 -32.83
C GLN A 379 28.15 38.56 -32.00
N LYS A 380 29.30 38.61 -32.59
CA LYS A 380 30.56 38.47 -31.86
C LYS A 380 30.70 39.67 -30.91
N ILE A 381 31.11 39.39 -29.68
CA ILE A 381 31.37 40.39 -28.65
C ILE A 381 32.71 41.02 -28.91
#